data_612f4ee44cd05094bb59615c52c40236
#
_entry.id   612f4ee44cd05094bb59615c52c40236
#
_cell.length_a   1.000
_cell.length_b   1.000
_cell.length_c   1.000
_cell.angle_alpha   90.00
_cell.angle_beta   90.00
_cell.angle_gamma   90.00
#
_symmetry.space_group_name_H-M   'P 1'
#
loop_
_entity.id
_entity.type
_entity.pdbx_description
1 polymer ?
#
loop_
_entity_poly.entity_id
_entity_poly.type
_entity_poly.pdbx_seq_one_letter_code
_entity_poly.pdbx_strand_id
1 'polypeptide(L)'
;MKNIVQIVNIVARQILDSRCFPTVEVEVILEDGSMGRAAVPSGASTGIYEAVELRDGNKDYFMGKGVKTAVANVNDIIAKELIGYNVFDQTAIDKKLMELDGTDNKGKLGANAILGVSLAVANAAANFLGLPLYQYVGGVNAKVLPVPMMNIINGGSHADNSVDLQEFMVMPAGFNSFDAAIQACAEVYHSLKKTLNEKGYSTGVGDEGGFAPNLKSNEEAIEVILEAITKAGYEPGKDMFIAIDAASSEYYKDGKYVLEHEGKTLTASEMVDFLESWVNKYPIISIEDGMAEEDWEGWNLLTERIGKKVQLVGDDLFVTNTKRLEEGIDRGVANSILIKLNQIGTLTETLNAIEMANRAGYTAVISHRSGETEDTTIADLVVAVNAGQIKTGAPARSERVAKYNQLIRISEELGYVAEFRGLNAFFNIKK
;
A
#
# COMPACT_ATOMS: atom_id res chain seq x y z
N MET A 1 33.08 23.77 1.28
CA MET A 1 32.74 23.12 0.00
C MET A 1 31.64 22.12 0.34
N LYS A 2 30.50 22.14 -0.36
CA LYS A 2 29.54 20.99 -0.24
C LYS A 2 30.28 19.75 -0.77
N ASN A 3 30.37 18.72 0.01
CA ASN A 3 30.83 17.43 -0.48
C ASN A 3 29.77 16.96 -1.50
N ILE A 4 30.11 17.02 -2.78
CA ILE A 4 29.27 16.52 -3.87
C ILE A 4 29.64 15.07 -4.04
N VAL A 5 28.66 14.16 -3.94
CA VAL A 5 28.80 12.75 -4.24
C VAL A 5 28.04 12.48 -5.53
N GLN A 6 28.78 12.24 -6.62
CA GLN A 6 28.21 12.19 -7.95
C GLN A 6 27.62 10.82 -8.29
N ILE A 7 26.49 10.85 -8.97
CA ILE A 7 25.96 9.70 -9.68
C ILE A 7 26.85 9.48 -10.92
N VAL A 8 27.46 8.30 -11.04
CA VAL A 8 28.36 7.97 -12.19
C VAL A 8 27.73 7.00 -13.16
N ASN A 9 26.71 6.24 -12.71
CA ASN A 9 25.99 5.33 -13.60
C ASN A 9 24.56 5.09 -13.09
N ILE A 10 23.64 4.88 -14.03
CA ILE A 10 22.26 4.44 -13.78
C ILE A 10 21.93 3.36 -14.78
N VAL A 11 21.50 2.19 -14.30
CA VAL A 11 21.17 1.03 -15.12
C VAL A 11 19.82 0.48 -14.73
N ALA A 12 18.91 0.32 -15.68
CA ALA A 12 17.66 -0.36 -15.48
C ALA A 12 17.63 -1.71 -16.20
N ARG A 13 16.87 -2.62 -15.63
CA ARG A 13 16.54 -3.92 -16.23
C ARG A 13 15.11 -4.31 -15.99
N GLN A 14 14.64 -5.27 -16.77
CA GLN A 14 13.38 -5.93 -16.55
C GLN A 14 13.61 -7.12 -15.61
N ILE A 15 12.80 -7.20 -14.56
CA ILE A 15 12.68 -8.35 -13.66
C ILE A 15 11.25 -8.87 -13.68
N LEU A 16 10.93 -9.92 -12.92
CA LEU A 16 9.58 -10.45 -12.77
C LEU A 16 8.98 -10.05 -11.41
N ASP A 17 7.72 -9.67 -11.42
CA ASP A 17 6.91 -9.48 -10.22
C ASP A 17 6.33 -10.81 -9.69
N SER A 18 5.61 -10.76 -8.56
CA SER A 18 4.98 -11.92 -7.91
C SER A 18 3.87 -12.59 -8.72
N ARG A 19 3.42 -11.96 -9.82
CA ARG A 19 2.46 -12.50 -10.78
C ARG A 19 3.11 -12.99 -12.06
N CYS A 20 4.44 -13.08 -12.08
CA CYS A 20 5.27 -13.41 -13.26
C CYS A 20 5.13 -12.44 -14.42
N PHE A 21 4.72 -11.19 -14.19
CA PHE A 21 4.77 -10.13 -15.17
C PHE A 21 6.07 -9.33 -15.04
N PRO A 22 6.58 -8.78 -16.16
CA PRO A 22 7.73 -7.88 -16.11
C PRO A 22 7.48 -6.63 -15.28
N THR A 23 8.49 -6.20 -14.54
CA THR A 23 8.58 -4.88 -13.93
C THR A 23 9.98 -4.30 -14.02
N VAL A 24 10.14 -3.02 -13.65
CA VAL A 24 11.39 -2.28 -13.76
C VAL A 24 12.18 -2.38 -12.46
N GLU A 25 13.46 -2.73 -12.56
CA GLU A 25 14.45 -2.58 -11.50
C GLU A 25 15.53 -1.61 -11.96
N VAL A 26 15.94 -0.70 -11.07
CA VAL A 26 16.96 0.33 -11.34
C VAL A 26 18.10 0.22 -10.32
N GLU A 27 19.33 0.37 -10.80
CA GLU A 27 20.53 0.56 -9.98
C GLU A 27 21.14 1.94 -10.24
N VAL A 28 21.51 2.62 -9.18
CA VAL A 28 22.27 3.88 -9.21
C VAL A 28 23.62 3.64 -8.56
N ILE A 29 24.70 4.00 -9.25
CA ILE A 29 26.08 3.79 -8.79
C ILE A 29 26.73 5.15 -8.59
N LEU A 30 27.42 5.32 -7.47
CA LEU A 30 28.12 6.52 -7.07
C LEU A 30 29.62 6.43 -7.35
N GLU A 31 30.33 7.57 -7.32
CA GLU A 31 31.76 7.68 -7.65
C GLU A 31 32.70 6.85 -6.75
N ASP A 32 32.26 6.52 -5.53
CA ASP A 32 33.00 5.66 -4.60
C ASP A 32 32.67 4.16 -4.77
N GLY A 33 31.74 3.82 -5.67
CA GLY A 33 31.25 2.46 -5.90
C GLY A 33 30.04 2.07 -5.04
N SER A 34 29.58 2.93 -4.15
CA SER A 34 28.30 2.73 -3.45
C SER A 34 27.16 2.61 -4.45
N MET A 35 26.21 1.72 -4.19
CA MET A 35 25.10 1.43 -5.10
C MET A 35 23.78 1.42 -4.34
N GLY A 36 22.74 1.96 -4.95
CA GLY A 36 21.35 1.79 -4.55
C GLY A 36 20.56 1.06 -5.61
N ARG A 37 19.65 0.19 -5.21
CA ARG A 37 18.76 -0.57 -6.08
C ARG A 37 17.33 -0.39 -5.62
N ALA A 38 16.39 -0.33 -6.56
CA ALA A 38 14.96 -0.36 -6.29
C ALA A 38 14.21 -1.10 -7.39
N ALA A 39 13.21 -1.86 -7.00
CA ALA A 39 12.30 -2.54 -7.91
C ALA A 39 10.87 -1.97 -7.74
N VAL A 40 10.21 -1.68 -8.86
CA VAL A 40 8.91 -1.01 -8.86
C VAL A 40 7.78 -2.03 -8.84
N PRO A 41 6.80 -1.93 -7.91
CA PRO A 41 5.63 -2.80 -7.92
C PRO A 41 4.63 -2.43 -9.02
N SER A 42 3.67 -3.32 -9.30
CA SER A 42 2.64 -3.12 -10.31
C SER A 42 1.22 -3.40 -9.79
N GLY A 43 0.22 -2.61 -10.20
CA GLY A 43 -1.17 -2.82 -9.82
C GLY A 43 -1.89 -3.88 -10.65
N ALA A 44 -2.94 -4.52 -10.07
CA ALA A 44 -3.92 -5.32 -10.80
C ALA A 44 -5.13 -4.43 -11.17
N SER A 45 -5.79 -3.87 -10.17
CA SER A 45 -6.72 -2.76 -10.29
C SER A 45 -5.95 -1.44 -10.26
N THR A 46 -6.40 -0.45 -11.01
CA THR A 46 -5.75 0.87 -11.07
C THR A 46 -6.83 1.95 -11.11
N GLY A 47 -6.75 2.91 -10.19
CA GLY A 47 -7.57 4.11 -10.22
C GLY A 47 -7.32 4.92 -11.52
N ILE A 48 -8.35 5.54 -12.05
CA ILE A 48 -8.26 6.27 -13.33
C ILE A 48 -7.32 7.47 -13.30
N TYR A 49 -6.95 7.93 -12.12
CA TYR A 49 -6.07 9.08 -11.89
C TYR A 49 -4.64 8.70 -11.51
N GLU A 50 -4.28 7.40 -11.50
CA GLU A 50 -2.92 6.97 -11.24
C GLU A 50 -1.94 7.44 -12.31
N ALA A 51 -0.69 7.67 -11.92
CA ALA A 51 0.39 7.87 -12.88
C ALA A 51 0.60 6.62 -13.75
N VAL A 52 0.99 6.83 -15.00
CA VAL A 52 1.02 5.76 -16.02
C VAL A 52 2.14 4.77 -15.76
N GLU A 53 1.78 3.52 -15.50
CA GLU A 53 2.69 2.39 -15.60
C GLU A 53 2.91 2.07 -17.09
N LEU A 54 4.09 2.41 -17.61
CA LEU A 54 4.38 2.26 -19.03
C LEU A 54 4.61 0.79 -19.38
N ARG A 55 3.76 0.25 -20.26
CA ARG A 55 3.81 -1.10 -20.80
C ARG A 55 4.03 -1.07 -22.32
N ASP A 56 4.76 -2.07 -22.86
CA ASP A 56 5.16 -2.11 -24.27
C ASP A 56 3.96 -2.35 -25.22
N GLY A 57 2.87 -2.97 -24.74
CA GLY A 57 1.67 -3.28 -25.53
C GLY A 57 1.87 -4.37 -26.60
N ASN A 58 3.07 -4.88 -26.80
CA ASN A 58 3.35 -5.94 -27.76
C ASN A 58 2.82 -7.29 -27.23
N LYS A 59 1.74 -7.79 -27.83
CA LYS A 59 1.06 -9.02 -27.40
C LYS A 59 1.93 -10.28 -27.53
N ASP A 60 2.92 -10.28 -28.42
CA ASP A 60 3.85 -11.39 -28.61
C ASP A 60 4.95 -11.46 -27.54
N TYR A 61 5.01 -10.45 -26.67
CA TYR A 61 6.00 -10.37 -25.60
C TYR A 61 5.30 -10.11 -24.26
N PHE A 62 5.32 -11.10 -23.38
CA PHE A 62 4.61 -11.08 -22.09
C PHE A 62 3.17 -10.59 -22.21
N MET A 63 2.45 -11.02 -23.24
CA MET A 63 1.03 -10.67 -23.47
C MET A 63 0.76 -9.15 -23.46
N GLY A 64 1.72 -8.34 -23.91
CA GLY A 64 1.64 -6.88 -23.90
C GLY A 64 2.12 -6.21 -22.62
N LYS A 65 2.50 -6.99 -21.60
CA LYS A 65 2.90 -6.49 -20.25
C LYS A 65 4.41 -6.22 -20.14
N GLY A 66 5.20 -6.31 -21.24
CA GLY A 66 6.62 -5.96 -21.24
C GLY A 66 6.89 -4.54 -20.78
N VAL A 67 8.13 -4.26 -20.29
CA VAL A 67 8.58 -2.95 -19.81
C VAL A 67 9.87 -2.47 -20.46
N LYS A 68 10.20 -3.01 -21.63
CA LYS A 68 11.44 -2.65 -22.35
C LYS A 68 11.51 -1.17 -22.68
N THR A 69 10.39 -0.54 -23.02
CA THR A 69 10.32 0.90 -23.29
C THR A 69 10.64 1.71 -22.04
N ALA A 70 10.09 1.36 -20.88
CA ALA A 70 10.40 2.01 -19.61
C ALA A 70 11.88 1.82 -19.23
N VAL A 71 12.43 0.60 -19.42
CA VAL A 71 13.86 0.31 -19.21
C VAL A 71 14.75 1.16 -20.15
N ALA A 72 14.39 1.28 -21.43
CA ALA A 72 15.11 2.11 -22.37
C ALA A 72 15.04 3.59 -22.01
N ASN A 73 13.88 4.08 -21.53
CA ASN A 73 13.72 5.45 -21.04
C ASN A 73 14.67 5.76 -19.87
N VAL A 74 14.89 4.81 -18.96
CA VAL A 74 15.90 4.97 -17.90
C VAL A 74 17.31 5.00 -18.49
N ASN A 75 17.68 3.99 -19.28
CA ASN A 75 19.07 3.80 -19.75
C ASN A 75 19.51 4.85 -20.77
N ASP A 76 18.62 5.28 -21.66
CA ASP A 76 18.95 6.13 -22.82
C ASP A 76 18.61 7.60 -22.62
N ILE A 77 17.67 7.93 -21.72
CA ILE A 77 17.22 9.30 -21.50
C ILE A 77 17.57 9.75 -20.08
N ILE A 78 17.00 9.12 -19.04
CA ILE A 78 17.14 9.59 -17.66
C ILE A 78 18.60 9.50 -17.20
N ALA A 79 19.29 8.39 -17.47
CA ALA A 79 20.68 8.20 -17.04
C ALA A 79 21.59 9.33 -17.57
N LYS A 80 21.45 9.69 -18.85
CA LYS A 80 22.28 10.75 -19.47
C LYS A 80 22.09 12.12 -18.81
N GLU A 81 20.90 12.39 -18.33
CA GLU A 81 20.52 13.68 -17.72
C GLU A 81 20.92 13.79 -16.25
N LEU A 82 21.06 12.65 -15.54
CA LEU A 82 21.34 12.61 -14.11
C LEU A 82 22.78 12.27 -13.75
N ILE A 83 23.60 11.77 -14.69
CA ILE A 83 25.04 11.58 -14.45
C ILE A 83 25.67 12.92 -14.06
N GLY A 84 26.44 12.92 -12.95
CA GLY A 84 27.06 14.11 -12.37
C GLY A 84 26.21 14.86 -11.36
N TYR A 85 24.92 14.49 -11.20
CA TYR A 85 24.10 15.04 -10.11
C TYR A 85 24.62 14.56 -8.75
N ASN A 86 24.45 15.42 -7.74
CA ASN A 86 24.73 15.06 -6.36
C ASN A 86 23.60 14.16 -5.83
N VAL A 87 23.94 12.96 -5.37
CA VAL A 87 22.96 11.95 -4.89
C VAL A 87 22.10 12.45 -3.73
N PHE A 88 22.57 13.44 -2.96
CA PHE A 88 21.82 13.98 -1.82
C PHE A 88 20.76 15.03 -2.20
N ASP A 89 20.70 15.45 -3.45
CA ASP A 89 19.76 16.45 -3.92
C ASP A 89 18.44 15.78 -4.42
N GLN A 90 17.86 14.85 -3.63
CA GLN A 90 16.68 14.03 -3.98
C GLN A 90 15.55 14.85 -4.60
N THR A 91 15.16 15.96 -3.97
CA THR A 91 14.07 16.80 -4.46
C THR A 91 14.36 17.46 -5.80
N ALA A 92 15.62 17.82 -6.06
CA ALA A 92 16.04 18.36 -7.35
C ALA A 92 16.09 17.27 -8.43
N ILE A 93 16.50 16.05 -8.07
CA ILE A 93 16.50 14.88 -8.96
C ILE A 93 15.06 14.52 -9.34
N ASP A 94 14.16 14.39 -8.37
CA ASP A 94 12.75 14.06 -8.63
C ASP A 94 12.06 15.14 -9.47
N LYS A 95 12.37 16.43 -9.22
CA LYS A 95 11.89 17.53 -10.05
C LYS A 95 12.41 17.42 -11.49
N LYS A 96 13.69 17.09 -11.68
CA LYS A 96 14.29 16.89 -13.02
C LYS A 96 13.63 15.71 -13.73
N LEU A 97 13.30 14.60 -13.02
CA LEU A 97 12.59 13.46 -13.59
C LEU A 97 11.20 13.86 -14.11
N MET A 98 10.45 14.64 -13.33
CA MET A 98 9.13 15.15 -13.74
C MET A 98 9.25 16.11 -14.94
N GLU A 99 10.26 17.00 -14.98
CA GLU A 99 10.51 17.91 -16.10
C GLU A 99 10.88 17.16 -17.40
N LEU A 100 11.62 16.05 -17.32
CA LEU A 100 11.98 15.20 -18.47
C LEU A 100 10.75 14.50 -19.07
N ASP A 101 9.84 14.06 -18.22
CA ASP A 101 8.56 13.51 -18.67
C ASP A 101 7.68 14.61 -19.26
N GLY A 102 7.42 15.67 -18.53
CA GLY A 102 6.69 16.85 -18.97
C GLY A 102 5.18 16.62 -19.12
N THR A 103 4.64 15.47 -18.65
CA THR A 103 3.20 15.19 -18.63
C THR A 103 2.68 15.13 -17.19
N ASP A 104 1.39 15.42 -16.99
CA ASP A 104 0.80 15.43 -15.64
C ASP A 104 0.79 14.07 -14.97
N ASN A 105 0.67 12.99 -15.78
CA ASN A 105 0.54 11.62 -15.31
C ASN A 105 1.75 10.72 -15.60
N LYS A 106 2.90 11.32 -15.93
CA LYS A 106 4.15 10.59 -16.28
C LYS A 106 4.00 9.61 -17.46
N GLY A 107 3.13 9.95 -18.40
CA GLY A 107 2.78 9.09 -19.54
C GLY A 107 3.86 8.96 -20.61
N LYS A 108 4.86 9.87 -20.64
CA LYS A 108 5.93 9.85 -21.66
C LYS A 108 7.08 8.90 -21.30
N LEU A 109 7.60 8.98 -20.09
CA LEU A 109 8.71 8.14 -19.63
C LEU A 109 8.22 6.90 -18.88
N GLY A 110 7.07 7.01 -18.23
CA GLY A 110 6.47 6.02 -17.36
C GLY A 110 6.78 6.25 -15.88
N ALA A 111 5.74 6.20 -15.03
CA ALA A 111 5.92 6.31 -13.59
C ALA A 111 6.81 5.19 -13.03
N ASN A 112 6.78 4.01 -13.62
CA ASN A 112 7.65 2.90 -13.26
C ASN A 112 9.14 3.19 -13.53
N ALA A 113 9.48 3.82 -14.65
CA ALA A 113 10.84 4.26 -14.94
C ALA A 113 11.30 5.36 -13.96
N ILE A 114 10.46 6.35 -13.73
CA ILE A 114 10.74 7.51 -12.87
C ILE A 114 10.90 7.07 -11.41
N LEU A 115 9.97 6.27 -10.89
CA LEU A 115 10.01 5.81 -9.50
C LEU A 115 11.22 4.91 -9.24
N GLY A 116 11.54 4.01 -10.17
CA GLY A 116 12.72 3.15 -10.04
C GLY A 116 14.00 3.96 -9.81
N VAL A 117 14.18 5.04 -10.58
CA VAL A 117 15.34 5.93 -10.41
C VAL A 117 15.27 6.71 -9.10
N SER A 118 14.10 7.31 -8.78
CA SER A 118 13.90 8.08 -7.56
C SER A 118 14.26 7.28 -6.30
N LEU A 119 13.78 6.04 -6.20
CA LEU A 119 14.05 5.16 -5.05
C LEU A 119 15.49 4.62 -5.05
N ALA A 120 16.05 4.28 -6.21
CA ALA A 120 17.43 3.82 -6.30
C ALA A 120 18.43 4.92 -5.88
N VAL A 121 18.13 6.21 -6.19
CA VAL A 121 18.90 7.36 -5.71
C VAL A 121 18.87 7.44 -4.18
N ALA A 122 17.71 7.35 -3.56
CA ALA A 122 17.58 7.37 -2.10
C ALA A 122 18.35 6.23 -1.43
N ASN A 123 18.25 5.01 -1.99
CA ASN A 123 18.99 3.85 -1.51
C ASN A 123 20.52 4.03 -1.68
N ALA A 124 20.99 4.60 -2.81
CA ALA A 124 22.40 4.88 -3.02
C ALA A 124 22.95 5.89 -2.01
N ALA A 125 22.19 6.95 -1.74
CA ALA A 125 22.55 7.96 -0.75
C ALA A 125 22.62 7.38 0.67
N ALA A 126 21.64 6.56 1.06
CA ALA A 126 21.63 5.86 2.34
C ALA A 126 22.84 4.93 2.49
N ASN A 127 23.14 4.12 1.48
CA ASN A 127 24.26 3.20 1.47
C ASN A 127 25.61 3.93 1.53
N PHE A 128 25.76 5.03 0.81
CA PHE A 128 26.97 5.87 0.89
C PHE A 128 27.22 6.39 2.31
N LEU A 129 26.16 6.77 3.02
CA LEU A 129 26.26 7.25 4.41
C LEU A 129 26.39 6.14 5.44
N GLY A 130 26.25 4.86 5.03
CA GLY A 130 26.19 3.72 5.95
C GLY A 130 24.95 3.75 6.86
N LEU A 131 23.86 4.38 6.40
CA LEU A 131 22.59 4.47 7.12
C LEU A 131 21.55 3.52 6.52
N PRO A 132 20.67 2.92 7.33
CA PRO A 132 19.49 2.26 6.82
C PRO A 132 18.56 3.29 6.16
N LEU A 133 17.77 2.85 5.16
CA LEU A 133 16.94 3.74 4.36
C LEU A 133 15.92 4.51 5.22
N TYR A 134 15.30 3.84 6.22
CA TYR A 134 14.34 4.51 7.09
C TYR A 134 14.95 5.69 7.85
N GLN A 135 16.21 5.58 8.26
CA GLN A 135 16.91 6.64 8.99
C GLN A 135 17.39 7.76 8.06
N TYR A 136 17.82 7.40 6.84
CA TYR A 136 18.20 8.39 5.83
C TYR A 136 17.01 9.29 5.43
N VAL A 137 15.86 8.68 5.15
CA VAL A 137 14.65 9.41 4.72
C VAL A 137 13.98 10.12 5.89
N GLY A 138 13.86 9.47 7.05
CA GLY A 138 13.08 9.97 8.19
C GLY A 138 13.88 10.76 9.23
N GLY A 139 15.22 10.76 9.10
CA GLY A 139 16.11 11.43 10.03
C GLY A 139 16.10 10.84 11.44
N VAL A 140 16.54 11.61 12.41
CA VAL A 140 16.79 11.15 13.79
C VAL A 140 15.55 10.76 14.58
N ASN A 141 14.35 11.05 14.10
CA ASN A 141 13.08 10.74 14.79
C ASN A 141 12.32 9.54 14.18
N ALA A 142 12.89 8.86 13.20
CA ALA A 142 12.30 7.65 12.61
C ALA A 142 12.40 6.47 13.58
N LYS A 143 11.27 6.05 14.18
CA LYS A 143 11.26 5.04 15.26
C LYS A 143 9.92 4.33 15.46
N VAL A 144 8.85 4.74 14.74
CA VAL A 144 7.52 4.17 14.93
C VAL A 144 7.33 2.97 14.03
N LEU A 145 7.20 1.80 14.63
CA LEU A 145 6.82 0.57 13.95
C LEU A 145 5.31 0.56 13.69
N PRO A 146 4.88 0.13 12.50
CA PRO A 146 3.49 0.22 12.10
C PRO A 146 2.62 -0.90 12.67
N VAL A 147 1.33 -0.61 12.89
CA VAL A 147 0.28 -1.64 13.00
C VAL A 147 0.09 -2.24 11.60
N PRO A 148 0.30 -3.55 11.41
CA PRO A 148 0.07 -4.18 10.11
C PRO A 148 -1.42 -4.38 9.84
N MET A 149 -1.83 -4.12 8.61
CA MET A 149 -3.12 -4.52 8.03
C MET A 149 -2.86 -5.76 7.18
N MET A 150 -3.08 -6.95 7.73
CA MET A 150 -2.76 -8.19 7.04
C MET A 150 -4.00 -8.74 6.33
N ASN A 151 -3.97 -8.75 5.00
CA ASN A 151 -5.02 -9.33 4.16
C ASN A 151 -5.02 -10.86 4.28
N ILE A 152 -6.00 -11.46 4.96
CA ILE A 152 -6.07 -12.89 5.22
C ILE A 152 -7.21 -13.62 4.51
N ILE A 153 -8.20 -12.88 3.97
CA ILE A 153 -9.21 -13.39 3.02
C ILE A 153 -9.32 -12.43 1.84
N ASN A 154 -9.17 -12.98 0.64
CA ASN A 154 -9.29 -12.29 -0.63
C ASN A 154 -10.65 -12.55 -1.28
N GLY A 155 -11.20 -11.53 -1.93
CA GLY A 155 -12.37 -11.59 -2.80
C GLY A 155 -12.21 -10.61 -3.97
N GLY A 156 -13.33 -10.21 -4.59
CA GLY A 156 -13.34 -9.24 -5.67
C GLY A 156 -12.34 -9.58 -6.79
N SER A 157 -11.60 -8.59 -7.27
CA SER A 157 -10.59 -8.78 -8.32
C SER A 157 -9.32 -9.52 -7.86
N HIS A 158 -9.13 -9.75 -6.56
CA HIS A 158 -7.99 -10.47 -5.99
C HIS A 158 -8.18 -12.00 -5.90
N ALA A 159 -9.39 -12.51 -6.16
CA ALA A 159 -9.71 -13.93 -6.10
C ALA A 159 -10.87 -14.29 -7.03
N ASP A 160 -10.78 -15.46 -7.67
CA ASP A 160 -11.90 -16.04 -8.42
C ASP A 160 -12.78 -16.84 -7.46
N ASN A 161 -13.65 -16.15 -6.72
CA ASN A 161 -14.54 -16.72 -5.71
C ASN A 161 -15.86 -15.93 -5.58
N SER A 162 -16.68 -16.30 -4.58
CA SER A 162 -18.02 -15.76 -4.33
C SER A 162 -18.06 -14.59 -3.34
N VAL A 163 -16.98 -13.83 -3.21
CA VAL A 163 -16.88 -12.68 -2.28
C VAL A 163 -16.73 -11.41 -3.09
N ASP A 164 -17.69 -10.46 -2.95
CA ASP A 164 -17.68 -9.21 -3.76
C ASP A 164 -16.62 -8.21 -3.29
N LEU A 165 -16.42 -8.07 -1.97
CA LEU A 165 -15.43 -7.15 -1.41
C LEU A 165 -14.03 -7.73 -1.55
N GLN A 166 -13.05 -6.85 -1.82
CA GLN A 166 -11.72 -7.26 -2.29
C GLN A 166 -10.84 -7.88 -1.20
N GLU A 167 -10.83 -7.30 0.02
CA GLU A 167 -9.94 -7.75 1.08
C GLU A 167 -10.60 -7.67 2.46
N PHE A 168 -10.35 -8.73 3.24
CA PHE A 168 -10.67 -8.77 4.66
C PHE A 168 -9.38 -8.97 5.45
N MET A 169 -9.06 -7.98 6.27
CA MET A 169 -7.78 -7.87 6.96
C MET A 169 -7.94 -7.97 8.47
N VAL A 170 -6.89 -8.44 9.14
CA VAL A 170 -6.74 -8.32 10.60
C VAL A 170 -5.73 -7.24 10.95
N MET A 171 -6.01 -6.53 12.03
CA MET A 171 -5.16 -5.48 12.58
C MET A 171 -4.92 -5.70 14.08
N PRO A 172 -3.67 -5.99 14.49
CA PRO A 172 -3.30 -6.25 15.89
C PRO A 172 -3.08 -4.94 16.66
N ALA A 173 -4.08 -4.06 16.67
CA ALA A 173 -3.96 -2.74 17.27
C ALA A 173 -4.04 -2.73 18.80
N GLY A 174 -4.45 -3.82 19.44
CA GLY A 174 -4.54 -3.94 20.89
C GLY A 174 -3.24 -4.34 21.60
N PHE A 175 -2.16 -4.63 20.85
CA PHE A 175 -0.88 -5.04 21.40
C PHE A 175 0.01 -3.84 21.77
N ASN A 176 1.00 -4.11 22.64
CA ASN A 176 1.94 -3.09 23.12
C ASN A 176 3.33 -3.17 22.47
N SER A 177 3.57 -4.16 21.60
CA SER A 177 4.82 -4.32 20.86
C SER A 177 4.57 -4.87 19.45
N PHE A 178 5.48 -4.53 18.54
CA PHE A 178 5.42 -5.01 17.17
C PHE A 178 5.59 -6.53 17.09
N ASP A 179 6.51 -7.11 17.89
CA ASP A 179 6.77 -8.56 17.89
C ASP A 179 5.53 -9.36 18.32
N ALA A 180 4.86 -8.93 19.40
CA ALA A 180 3.60 -9.56 19.83
C ALA A 180 2.49 -9.42 18.77
N ALA A 181 2.43 -8.27 18.09
CA ALA A 181 1.48 -8.01 17.02
C ALA A 181 1.71 -8.96 15.82
N ILE A 182 2.96 -9.13 15.38
CA ILE A 182 3.32 -10.04 14.28
C ILE A 182 3.06 -11.50 14.67
N GLN A 183 3.42 -11.91 15.88
CA GLN A 183 3.13 -13.25 16.40
C GLN A 183 1.63 -13.54 16.33
N ALA A 184 0.80 -12.65 16.88
CA ALA A 184 -0.64 -12.82 16.89
C ALA A 184 -1.23 -12.94 15.48
N CYS A 185 -0.78 -12.12 14.53
CA CYS A 185 -1.22 -12.21 13.15
C CYS A 185 -0.88 -13.57 12.51
N ALA A 186 0.33 -14.09 12.74
CA ALA A 186 0.74 -15.40 12.23
C ALA A 186 -0.12 -16.53 12.83
N GLU A 187 -0.37 -16.49 14.15
CA GLU A 187 -1.20 -17.47 14.84
C GLU A 187 -2.66 -17.43 14.37
N VAL A 188 -3.22 -16.23 14.16
CA VAL A 188 -4.57 -16.06 13.60
C VAL A 188 -4.64 -16.57 12.16
N TYR A 189 -3.63 -16.31 11.32
CA TYR A 189 -3.58 -16.82 9.96
C TYR A 189 -3.59 -18.35 9.91
N HIS A 190 -2.80 -19.02 10.76
CA HIS A 190 -2.81 -20.49 10.88
C HIS A 190 -4.12 -21.03 11.45
N SER A 191 -4.71 -20.34 12.43
CA SER A 191 -6.03 -20.67 13.00
C SER A 191 -7.13 -20.55 11.93
N LEU A 192 -7.07 -19.50 11.09
CA LEU A 192 -8.00 -19.31 9.97
C LEU A 192 -7.90 -20.46 8.95
N LYS A 193 -6.68 -20.87 8.58
CA LYS A 193 -6.46 -22.02 7.70
C LYS A 193 -7.15 -23.28 8.26
N LYS A 194 -6.99 -23.54 9.55
CA LYS A 194 -7.63 -24.69 10.21
C LYS A 194 -9.15 -24.56 10.21
N THR A 195 -9.67 -23.39 10.55
CA THR A 195 -11.12 -23.11 10.58
C THR A 195 -11.77 -23.30 9.20
N LEU A 196 -11.13 -22.80 8.14
CA LEU A 196 -11.60 -22.98 6.76
C LEU A 196 -11.62 -24.46 6.37
N ASN A 197 -10.56 -25.22 6.67
CA ASN A 197 -10.50 -26.67 6.42
C ASN A 197 -11.59 -27.43 7.18
N GLU A 198 -11.83 -27.13 8.46
CA GLU A 198 -12.88 -27.75 9.27
C GLU A 198 -14.29 -27.52 8.70
N LYS A 199 -14.49 -26.36 8.05
CA LYS A 199 -15.76 -26.02 7.36
C LYS A 199 -15.82 -26.54 5.92
N GLY A 200 -14.77 -27.21 5.42
CA GLY A 200 -14.70 -27.76 4.06
C GLY A 200 -14.40 -26.72 2.98
N TYR A 201 -13.90 -25.55 3.33
CA TYR A 201 -13.51 -24.51 2.41
C TYR A 201 -12.08 -24.69 1.87
N SER A 202 -11.82 -24.16 0.67
CA SER A 202 -10.48 -24.08 0.09
C SER A 202 -9.56 -23.21 0.93
N THR A 203 -8.29 -23.60 1.03
CA THR A 203 -7.21 -22.81 1.62
C THR A 203 -6.14 -22.44 0.58
N GLY A 204 -6.49 -22.45 -0.71
CA GLY A 204 -5.70 -21.80 -1.75
C GLY A 204 -5.61 -20.31 -1.49
N VAL A 205 -4.47 -19.69 -1.86
CA VAL A 205 -4.20 -18.28 -1.60
C VAL A 205 -4.30 -17.44 -2.87
N GLY A 206 -4.77 -16.21 -2.71
CA GLY A 206 -4.80 -15.20 -3.77
C GLY A 206 -3.44 -14.51 -3.96
N ASP A 207 -3.44 -13.45 -4.77
CA ASP A 207 -2.23 -12.71 -5.17
C ASP A 207 -1.48 -12.08 -3.99
N GLU A 208 -2.18 -11.75 -2.92
CA GLU A 208 -1.62 -11.12 -1.72
C GLU A 208 -1.39 -12.07 -0.54
N GLY A 209 -1.58 -13.38 -0.77
CA GLY A 209 -1.30 -14.42 0.22
C GLY A 209 -2.44 -14.72 1.18
N GLY A 210 -3.55 -13.97 1.15
CA GLY A 210 -4.80 -14.29 1.86
C GLY A 210 -5.49 -15.49 1.23
N PHE A 211 -6.29 -16.25 2.01
CA PHE A 211 -7.07 -17.35 1.50
C PHE A 211 -8.19 -16.87 0.57
N ALA A 212 -8.57 -17.68 -0.40
CA ALA A 212 -9.60 -17.39 -1.40
C ALA A 212 -10.72 -18.45 -1.37
N PRO A 213 -11.45 -18.62 -0.25
CA PRO A 213 -12.54 -19.57 -0.17
C PRO A 213 -13.80 -19.10 -0.89
N ASN A 214 -14.63 -20.02 -1.38
CA ASN A 214 -15.99 -19.74 -1.83
C ASN A 214 -16.93 -19.69 -0.60
N LEU A 215 -17.00 -18.51 0.03
CA LEU A 215 -17.90 -18.27 1.17
C LEU A 215 -19.33 -18.01 0.68
N LYS A 216 -20.29 -18.11 1.59
CA LYS A 216 -21.72 -17.92 1.27
C LYS A 216 -22.12 -16.45 1.12
N SER A 217 -21.35 -15.54 1.74
CA SER A 217 -21.59 -14.11 1.72
C SER A 217 -20.32 -13.35 2.11
N ASN A 218 -20.28 -12.04 1.84
CA ASN A 218 -19.24 -11.16 2.34
C ASN A 218 -19.19 -11.14 3.89
N GLU A 219 -20.34 -11.24 4.54
CA GLU A 219 -20.44 -11.25 6.00
C GLU A 219 -19.80 -12.51 6.62
N GLU A 220 -19.91 -13.67 5.97
CA GLU A 220 -19.25 -14.90 6.42
C GLU A 220 -17.72 -14.76 6.45
N ALA A 221 -17.12 -13.90 5.61
CA ALA A 221 -15.68 -13.63 5.67
C ALA A 221 -15.30 -12.99 7.02
N ILE A 222 -16.09 -12.05 7.50
CA ILE A 222 -15.88 -11.43 8.82
C ILE A 222 -16.06 -12.49 9.93
N GLU A 223 -17.10 -13.28 9.84
CA GLU A 223 -17.44 -14.27 10.88
C GLU A 223 -16.37 -15.37 11.04
N VAL A 224 -15.83 -15.88 9.92
CA VAL A 224 -14.76 -16.91 9.99
C VAL A 224 -13.43 -16.31 10.50
N ILE A 225 -13.16 -15.04 10.24
CA ILE A 225 -12.00 -14.35 10.79
C ILE A 225 -12.16 -14.17 12.30
N LEU A 226 -13.33 -13.75 12.78
CA LEU A 226 -13.60 -13.58 14.21
C LEU A 226 -13.51 -14.94 14.96
N GLU A 227 -14.01 -16.00 14.34
CA GLU A 227 -13.85 -17.38 14.86
C GLU A 227 -12.36 -17.76 14.95
N ALA A 228 -11.57 -17.43 13.92
CA ALA A 228 -10.14 -17.74 13.89
C ALA A 228 -9.36 -16.95 14.95
N ILE A 229 -9.67 -15.66 15.15
CA ILE A 229 -9.08 -14.82 16.21
C ILE A 229 -9.35 -15.45 17.59
N THR A 230 -10.60 -15.82 17.85
CA THR A 230 -11.01 -16.42 19.13
C THR A 230 -10.34 -17.80 19.35
N LYS A 231 -10.28 -18.64 18.30
CA LYS A 231 -9.60 -19.95 18.37
C LYS A 231 -8.08 -19.83 18.55
N ALA A 232 -7.47 -18.73 18.09
CA ALA A 232 -6.07 -18.43 18.33
C ALA A 232 -5.80 -17.91 19.76
N GLY A 233 -6.86 -17.68 20.57
CA GLY A 233 -6.74 -17.22 21.95
C GLY A 233 -6.75 -15.71 22.15
N TYR A 234 -7.12 -14.95 21.11
CA TYR A 234 -7.20 -13.49 21.14
C TYR A 234 -8.64 -12.99 21.20
N GLU A 235 -8.84 -11.77 21.72
CA GLU A 235 -10.15 -11.17 21.88
C GLU A 235 -10.44 -10.17 20.73
N PRO A 236 -11.46 -10.46 19.87
CA PRO A 236 -11.89 -9.52 18.84
C PRO A 236 -12.37 -8.19 19.44
N GLY A 237 -11.94 -7.08 18.84
CA GLY A 237 -12.29 -5.74 19.32
C GLY A 237 -11.50 -5.24 20.52
N LYS A 238 -10.54 -6.04 21.01
CA LYS A 238 -9.61 -5.64 22.07
C LYS A 238 -8.15 -5.86 21.63
N ASP A 239 -7.79 -7.10 21.29
CA ASP A 239 -6.45 -7.45 20.82
C ASP A 239 -6.35 -7.25 19.30
N MET A 240 -7.37 -7.75 18.58
CA MET A 240 -7.43 -7.78 17.12
C MET A 240 -8.69 -7.11 16.61
N PHE A 241 -8.53 -6.34 15.53
CA PHE A 241 -9.60 -5.63 14.84
C PHE A 241 -9.68 -6.09 13.38
N ILE A 242 -10.81 -5.78 12.73
CA ILE A 242 -11.04 -6.06 11.31
C ILE A 242 -10.80 -4.78 10.52
N ALA A 243 -10.15 -4.90 9.37
CA ALA A 243 -10.17 -3.90 8.33
C ALA A 243 -10.69 -4.51 7.02
N ILE A 244 -11.33 -3.69 6.20
CA ILE A 244 -11.94 -4.11 4.93
C ILE A 244 -11.44 -3.17 3.84
N ASP A 245 -11.08 -3.73 2.69
CA ASP A 245 -10.99 -3.01 1.43
C ASP A 245 -12.19 -3.42 0.58
N ALA A 246 -13.11 -2.48 0.39
CA ALA A 246 -14.31 -2.73 -0.37
C ALA A 246 -14.10 -2.60 -1.88
N ALA A 247 -13.09 -1.85 -2.32
CA ALA A 247 -12.79 -1.55 -3.73
C ALA A 247 -14.05 -1.21 -4.53
N SER A 248 -14.87 -0.31 -4.00
CA SER A 248 -16.27 -0.11 -4.44
C SER A 248 -16.39 0.38 -5.88
N SER A 249 -15.33 0.94 -6.48
CA SER A 249 -15.28 1.33 -7.89
C SER A 249 -15.47 0.13 -8.83
N GLU A 250 -15.03 -1.08 -8.43
CA GLU A 250 -15.09 -2.30 -9.26
C GLU A 250 -16.54 -2.75 -9.54
N TYR A 251 -17.46 -2.49 -8.62
CA TYR A 251 -18.88 -2.87 -8.74
C TYR A 251 -19.84 -1.67 -8.77
N TYR A 252 -19.32 -0.46 -9.01
CA TYR A 252 -20.13 0.74 -9.22
C TYR A 252 -20.50 0.88 -10.69
N LYS A 253 -21.81 0.76 -11.02
CA LYS A 253 -22.34 0.78 -12.38
C LYS A 253 -23.60 1.64 -12.42
N ASP A 254 -23.66 2.61 -13.32
CA ASP A 254 -24.84 3.47 -13.56
C ASP A 254 -25.39 4.13 -12.28
N GLY A 255 -24.50 4.61 -11.40
CA GLY A 255 -24.88 5.28 -10.15
C GLY A 255 -25.32 4.34 -9.03
N LYS A 256 -25.04 3.03 -9.14
CA LYS A 256 -25.42 2.01 -8.14
C LYS A 256 -24.27 1.04 -7.87
N TYR A 257 -24.28 0.47 -6.69
CA TYR A 257 -23.36 -0.56 -6.23
C TYR A 257 -24.00 -1.94 -6.42
N VAL A 258 -23.44 -2.75 -7.32
CA VAL A 258 -23.96 -4.06 -7.70
C VAL A 258 -23.11 -5.16 -7.06
N LEU A 259 -23.54 -5.66 -5.91
CA LEU A 259 -22.94 -6.77 -5.21
C LEU A 259 -23.53 -8.08 -5.78
N GLU A 260 -22.86 -8.64 -6.80
CA GLU A 260 -23.42 -9.74 -7.62
C GLU A 260 -23.64 -11.01 -6.78
N HIS A 261 -22.69 -11.37 -5.91
CA HIS A 261 -22.78 -12.57 -5.06
C HIS A 261 -23.74 -12.39 -3.88
N GLU A 262 -23.96 -11.17 -3.42
CA GLU A 262 -25.02 -10.85 -2.44
C GLU A 262 -26.40 -10.74 -3.07
N GLY A 263 -26.48 -10.67 -4.41
CA GLY A 263 -27.74 -10.42 -5.14
C GLY A 263 -28.35 -9.05 -4.83
N LYS A 264 -27.52 -8.06 -4.49
CA LYS A 264 -27.95 -6.71 -4.10
C LYS A 264 -27.55 -5.66 -5.12
N THR A 265 -28.46 -4.71 -5.36
CA THR A 265 -28.16 -3.49 -6.12
C THR A 265 -28.55 -2.30 -5.25
N LEU A 266 -27.56 -1.56 -4.80
CA LEU A 266 -27.69 -0.53 -3.77
C LEU A 266 -27.46 0.86 -4.36
N THR A 267 -28.24 1.84 -3.89
CA THR A 267 -27.92 3.26 -4.03
C THR A 267 -26.76 3.65 -3.11
N ALA A 268 -26.18 4.83 -3.26
CA ALA A 268 -25.14 5.32 -2.36
C ALA A 268 -25.58 5.30 -0.88
N SER A 269 -26.83 5.76 -0.59
CA SER A 269 -27.36 5.74 0.77
C SER A 269 -27.50 4.31 1.33
N GLU A 270 -27.99 3.37 0.52
CA GLU A 270 -28.13 1.96 0.93
C GLU A 270 -26.78 1.27 1.11
N MET A 271 -25.75 1.64 0.32
CA MET A 271 -24.38 1.15 0.53
C MET A 271 -23.80 1.67 1.83
N VAL A 272 -24.03 2.94 2.17
CA VAL A 272 -23.64 3.51 3.47
C VAL A 272 -24.36 2.80 4.63
N ASP A 273 -25.67 2.56 4.49
CA ASP A 273 -26.43 1.79 5.51
C ASP A 273 -25.88 0.37 5.70
N PHE A 274 -25.47 -0.27 4.59
CA PHE A 274 -24.86 -1.59 4.61
C PHE A 274 -23.53 -1.60 5.41
N LEU A 275 -22.62 -0.69 5.09
CA LEU A 275 -21.33 -0.57 5.78
C LEU A 275 -21.51 -0.14 7.26
N GLU A 276 -22.39 0.81 7.54
CA GLU A 276 -22.68 1.23 8.93
C GLU A 276 -23.25 0.10 9.78
N SER A 277 -24.09 -0.76 9.20
CA SER A 277 -24.62 -1.93 9.90
C SER A 277 -23.51 -2.87 10.38
N TRP A 278 -22.48 -3.08 9.54
CA TRP A 278 -21.33 -3.89 9.90
C TRP A 278 -20.42 -3.24 10.94
N VAL A 279 -20.17 -1.93 10.83
CA VAL A 279 -19.40 -1.18 11.82
C VAL A 279 -20.07 -1.22 13.21
N ASN A 280 -21.40 -1.26 13.25
CA ASN A 280 -22.14 -1.37 14.52
C ASN A 280 -22.19 -2.80 15.08
N LYS A 281 -21.99 -3.82 14.24
CA LYS A 281 -22.08 -5.24 14.61
C LYS A 281 -20.72 -5.87 14.91
N TYR A 282 -19.67 -5.46 14.21
CA TYR A 282 -18.36 -6.10 14.22
C TYR A 282 -17.25 -5.12 14.63
N PRO A 283 -16.11 -5.59 15.14
CA PRO A 283 -14.99 -4.75 15.54
C PRO A 283 -14.19 -4.23 14.33
N ILE A 284 -14.86 -3.56 13.41
CA ILE A 284 -14.25 -2.96 12.23
C ILE A 284 -13.64 -1.61 12.63
N ILE A 285 -12.34 -1.43 12.38
CA ILE A 285 -11.61 -0.20 12.71
C ILE A 285 -11.24 0.62 11.47
N SER A 286 -11.22 -0.01 10.28
CA SER A 286 -10.84 0.64 9.03
C SER A 286 -11.65 0.09 7.84
N ILE A 287 -12.09 0.99 6.97
CA ILE A 287 -12.71 0.67 5.67
C ILE A 287 -11.99 1.48 4.60
N GLU A 288 -11.45 0.78 3.60
CA GLU A 288 -10.83 1.35 2.42
C GLU A 288 -11.82 1.32 1.27
N ASP A 289 -11.86 2.41 0.49
CA ASP A 289 -12.70 2.61 -0.69
C ASP A 289 -14.14 2.11 -0.52
N GLY A 290 -14.76 2.54 0.60
CA GLY A 290 -16.15 2.18 0.92
C GLY A 290 -17.17 2.72 -0.07
N MET A 291 -16.78 3.72 -0.88
CA MET A 291 -17.54 4.29 -1.99
C MET A 291 -16.64 4.38 -3.24
N ALA A 292 -17.26 4.50 -4.41
CA ALA A 292 -16.53 4.63 -5.68
C ALA A 292 -15.74 5.95 -5.76
N GLU A 293 -14.64 5.95 -6.53
CA GLU A 293 -13.66 7.05 -6.63
C GLU A 293 -14.24 8.38 -7.14
N GLU A 294 -15.39 8.36 -7.83
CA GLU A 294 -16.10 9.54 -8.31
C GLU A 294 -17.40 9.84 -7.56
N ASP A 295 -17.82 8.99 -6.62
CA ASP A 295 -19.03 9.20 -5.81
C ASP A 295 -18.74 10.08 -4.58
N TRP A 296 -18.36 11.34 -4.82
CA TRP A 296 -18.04 12.30 -3.77
C TRP A 296 -19.19 12.55 -2.77
N GLU A 297 -20.44 12.47 -3.25
CA GLU A 297 -21.63 12.63 -2.38
C GLU A 297 -21.81 11.41 -1.48
N GLY A 298 -21.60 10.22 -2.01
CA GLY A 298 -21.58 8.98 -1.22
C GLY A 298 -20.46 8.99 -0.18
N TRP A 299 -19.24 9.42 -0.56
CA TRP A 299 -18.12 9.59 0.37
C TRP A 299 -18.42 10.60 1.50
N ASN A 300 -19.07 11.71 1.17
CA ASN A 300 -19.47 12.68 2.18
C ASN A 300 -20.45 12.06 3.18
N LEU A 301 -21.50 11.39 2.68
CA LEU A 301 -22.49 10.71 3.52
C LEU A 301 -21.86 9.63 4.40
N LEU A 302 -20.94 8.80 3.83
CA LEU A 302 -20.21 7.78 4.59
C LEU A 302 -19.38 8.39 5.71
N THR A 303 -18.65 9.48 5.41
CA THR A 303 -17.79 10.17 6.37
C THR A 303 -18.61 10.79 7.50
N GLU A 304 -19.74 11.44 7.17
CA GLU A 304 -20.64 12.00 8.17
C GLU A 304 -21.18 10.93 9.14
N ARG A 305 -21.57 9.77 8.59
CA ARG A 305 -22.22 8.69 9.33
C ARG A 305 -21.27 7.93 10.25
N ILE A 306 -20.11 7.52 9.74
CA ILE A 306 -19.21 6.59 10.46
C ILE A 306 -17.77 7.09 10.61
N GLY A 307 -17.35 8.17 9.95
CA GLY A 307 -15.95 8.62 9.96
C GLY A 307 -15.39 9.02 11.33
N LYS A 308 -16.24 9.24 12.35
CA LYS A 308 -15.80 9.45 13.74
C LYS A 308 -15.50 8.15 14.49
N LYS A 309 -16.02 7.03 14.01
CA LYS A 309 -15.87 5.70 14.65
C LYS A 309 -14.84 4.84 13.97
N VAL A 310 -14.68 5.01 12.65
CA VAL A 310 -13.91 4.13 11.77
C VAL A 310 -12.99 4.95 10.89
N GLN A 311 -11.77 4.47 10.68
CA GLN A 311 -10.85 5.01 9.69
C GLN A 311 -11.42 4.74 8.29
N LEU A 312 -11.58 5.79 7.50
CA LEU A 312 -12.03 5.75 6.11
C LEU A 312 -10.86 6.09 5.21
N VAL A 313 -10.33 5.08 4.53
CA VAL A 313 -9.12 5.20 3.71
C VAL A 313 -9.52 5.41 2.25
N GLY A 314 -9.00 6.46 1.62
CA GLY A 314 -9.11 6.63 0.18
C GLY A 314 -7.86 6.08 -0.52
N ASP A 315 -8.03 5.02 -1.32
CA ASP A 315 -7.05 4.49 -2.26
C ASP A 315 -7.32 5.06 -3.67
N ASP A 316 -8.28 4.52 -4.41
CA ASP A 316 -8.65 5.01 -5.74
C ASP A 316 -9.18 6.45 -5.67
N LEU A 317 -9.82 6.83 -4.56
CA LEU A 317 -10.27 8.20 -4.31
C LEU A 317 -9.12 9.22 -4.42
N PHE A 318 -7.95 8.93 -3.86
CA PHE A 318 -6.85 9.89 -3.73
C PHE A 318 -5.62 9.56 -4.58
N VAL A 319 -5.40 8.31 -4.93
CA VAL A 319 -4.28 7.79 -5.74
C VAL A 319 -2.91 8.39 -5.37
N THR A 320 -2.67 8.59 -4.08
CA THR A 320 -1.45 9.25 -3.55
C THR A 320 -1.22 10.66 -4.14
N ASN A 321 -2.23 11.28 -4.74
CA ASN A 321 -2.14 12.54 -5.46
C ASN A 321 -2.58 13.72 -4.58
N THR A 322 -1.69 14.70 -4.38
CA THR A 322 -1.95 15.87 -3.52
C THR A 322 -3.14 16.70 -3.97
N LYS A 323 -3.42 16.80 -5.28
CA LYS A 323 -4.57 17.57 -5.80
C LYS A 323 -5.89 16.91 -5.41
N ARG A 324 -5.99 15.58 -5.56
CA ARG A 324 -7.18 14.83 -5.15
C ARG A 324 -7.35 14.79 -3.63
N LEU A 325 -6.23 14.67 -2.90
CA LEU A 325 -6.23 14.73 -1.45
C LEU A 325 -6.72 16.10 -0.95
N GLU A 326 -6.23 17.21 -1.53
CA GLU A 326 -6.66 18.57 -1.23
C GLU A 326 -8.18 18.72 -1.44
N GLU A 327 -8.71 18.23 -2.59
CA GLU A 327 -10.15 18.23 -2.85
C GLU A 327 -10.92 17.44 -1.78
N GLY A 328 -10.43 16.27 -1.36
CA GLY A 328 -11.07 15.48 -0.31
C GLY A 328 -11.06 16.17 1.05
N ILE A 329 -9.95 16.82 1.40
CA ILE A 329 -9.83 17.60 2.63
C ILE A 329 -10.82 18.78 2.63
N ASP A 330 -10.89 19.52 1.52
CA ASP A 330 -11.80 20.68 1.38
C ASP A 330 -13.28 20.26 1.44
N ARG A 331 -13.61 19.09 0.92
CA ARG A 331 -14.96 18.49 0.99
C ARG A 331 -15.26 17.83 2.35
N GLY A 332 -14.24 17.58 3.16
CA GLY A 332 -14.36 16.87 4.46
C GLY A 332 -14.72 15.39 4.29
N VAL A 333 -14.22 14.72 3.26
CA VAL A 333 -14.49 13.32 2.97
C VAL A 333 -13.30 12.42 3.30
N ALA A 334 -13.56 11.18 3.74
CA ALA A 334 -12.57 10.27 4.30
C ALA A 334 -11.88 10.84 5.55
N ASN A 335 -10.88 10.16 6.07
CA ASN A 335 -10.04 10.62 7.17
C ASN A 335 -8.66 9.94 7.18
N SER A 336 -8.34 9.23 6.10
CA SER A 336 -7.08 8.53 5.87
C SER A 336 -6.80 8.42 4.38
N ILE A 337 -5.53 8.32 4.02
CA ILE A 337 -5.09 8.07 2.64
C ILE A 337 -4.26 6.79 2.58
N LEU A 338 -4.47 5.98 1.53
CA LEU A 338 -3.54 4.92 1.17
C LEU A 338 -2.39 5.51 0.35
N ILE A 339 -1.17 5.10 0.66
CA ILE A 339 0.05 5.62 0.02
C ILE A 339 0.69 4.50 -0.79
N LYS A 340 0.64 4.63 -2.10
CA LYS A 340 1.28 3.74 -3.07
C LYS A 340 2.26 4.56 -3.93
N LEU A 341 3.56 4.35 -3.77
CA LEU A 341 4.58 5.17 -4.40
C LEU A 341 4.45 5.21 -5.94
N ASN A 342 4.06 4.11 -6.56
CA ASN A 342 3.93 4.03 -8.01
C ASN A 342 2.68 4.71 -8.57
N GLN A 343 1.66 5.02 -7.74
CA GLN A 343 0.49 5.80 -8.16
C GLN A 343 0.84 7.26 -8.46
N ILE A 344 1.93 7.77 -7.87
CA ILE A 344 2.39 9.15 -8.06
C ILE A 344 3.76 9.22 -8.76
N GLY A 345 4.70 8.34 -8.45
CA GLY A 345 5.90 8.05 -9.23
C GLY A 345 7.21 8.69 -8.78
N THR A 346 7.26 9.44 -7.68
CA THR A 346 8.52 9.88 -7.03
C THR A 346 8.44 9.78 -5.51
N LEU A 347 9.60 9.65 -4.86
CA LEU A 347 9.68 9.71 -3.41
C LEU A 347 9.24 11.07 -2.86
N THR A 348 9.67 12.17 -3.52
CA THR A 348 9.33 13.54 -3.09
C THR A 348 7.81 13.78 -3.13
N GLU A 349 7.11 13.40 -4.21
CA GLU A 349 5.65 13.56 -4.30
C GLU A 349 4.93 12.69 -3.25
N THR A 350 5.44 11.48 -3.01
CA THR A 350 4.90 10.60 -1.98
C THR A 350 5.00 11.21 -0.59
N LEU A 351 6.18 11.76 -0.24
CA LEU A 351 6.39 12.45 1.04
C LEU A 351 5.49 13.69 1.18
N ASN A 352 5.29 14.44 0.10
CA ASN A 352 4.38 15.58 0.09
C ASN A 352 2.93 15.18 0.36
N ALA A 353 2.46 14.08 -0.21
CA ALA A 353 1.10 13.55 0.05
C ALA A 353 0.94 13.13 1.52
N ILE A 354 1.93 12.44 2.09
CA ILE A 354 1.93 12.04 3.51
C ILE A 354 1.92 13.28 4.43
N GLU A 355 2.75 14.27 4.13
CA GLU A 355 2.79 15.52 4.91
C GLU A 355 1.46 16.26 4.85
N MET A 356 0.85 16.38 3.67
CA MET A 356 -0.45 17.03 3.49
C MET A 356 -1.54 16.31 4.32
N ALA A 357 -1.60 14.97 4.25
CA ALA A 357 -2.53 14.17 5.02
C ALA A 357 -2.39 14.42 6.54
N ASN A 358 -1.16 14.30 7.04
CA ASN A 358 -0.89 14.50 8.47
C ASN A 358 -1.26 15.91 8.95
N ARG A 359 -1.00 16.95 8.17
CA ARG A 359 -1.38 18.34 8.49
C ARG A 359 -2.89 18.55 8.53
N ALA A 360 -3.64 17.79 7.75
CA ALA A 360 -5.09 17.81 7.75
C ALA A 360 -5.72 16.95 8.84
N GLY A 361 -4.91 16.23 9.64
CA GLY A 361 -5.40 15.28 10.65
C GLY A 361 -5.83 13.94 10.10
N TYR A 362 -5.48 13.64 8.86
CA TYR A 362 -5.66 12.32 8.24
C TYR A 362 -4.50 11.40 8.62
N THR A 363 -4.76 10.11 8.75
CA THR A 363 -3.72 9.10 8.82
C THR A 363 -3.23 8.74 7.41
N ALA A 364 -2.02 8.20 7.32
CA ALA A 364 -1.48 7.63 6.09
C ALA A 364 -1.17 6.15 6.31
N VAL A 365 -1.66 5.29 5.42
CA VAL A 365 -1.35 3.85 5.41
C VAL A 365 -0.38 3.58 4.28
N ILE A 366 0.84 3.16 4.58
CA ILE A 366 1.81 2.82 3.54
C ILE A 366 1.48 1.45 2.97
N SER A 367 1.37 1.34 1.64
CA SER A 367 0.81 0.17 1.00
C SER A 367 1.70 -0.42 -0.09
N HIS A 368 1.60 -1.75 -0.23
CA HIS A 368 2.08 -2.54 -1.35
C HIS A 368 1.16 -2.40 -2.57
N ARG A 369 1.47 -3.18 -3.62
CA ARG A 369 0.57 -3.44 -4.75
C ARG A 369 0.34 -4.95 -4.90
N SER A 370 -0.64 -5.33 -5.75
CA SER A 370 -0.91 -6.75 -6.03
C SER A 370 0.27 -7.47 -6.69
N GLY A 371 0.97 -6.82 -7.63
CA GLY A 371 2.23 -7.30 -8.21
C GLY A 371 3.44 -6.72 -7.46
N GLU A 372 4.03 -7.51 -6.58
CA GLU A 372 5.17 -7.12 -5.75
C GLU A 372 6.46 -7.81 -6.16
N THR A 373 7.56 -7.29 -5.66
CA THR A 373 8.89 -7.87 -5.74
C THR A 373 9.45 -8.10 -4.33
N GLU A 374 10.69 -8.57 -4.21
CA GLU A 374 11.40 -8.66 -2.94
C GLU A 374 11.83 -7.30 -2.35
N ASP A 375 11.64 -6.20 -3.06
CA ASP A 375 11.93 -4.84 -2.59
C ASP A 375 11.18 -4.54 -1.28
N THR A 376 11.88 -3.93 -0.32
CA THR A 376 11.35 -3.65 1.03
C THR A 376 11.22 -2.16 1.33
N THR A 377 11.36 -1.30 0.35
CA THR A 377 11.35 0.16 0.51
C THR A 377 10.15 0.67 1.31
N ILE A 378 8.95 0.09 1.13
CA ILE A 378 7.76 0.50 1.89
C ILE A 378 7.86 0.20 3.38
N ALA A 379 8.61 -0.82 3.79
CA ALA A 379 8.86 -1.12 5.21
C ALA A 379 9.78 -0.07 5.84
N ASP A 380 10.80 0.38 5.12
CA ASP A 380 11.65 1.49 5.56
C ASP A 380 10.87 2.81 5.55
N LEU A 381 10.07 3.07 4.50
CA LEU A 381 9.29 4.30 4.36
C LEU A 381 8.29 4.48 5.50
N VAL A 382 7.55 3.45 5.89
CA VAL A 382 6.53 3.56 6.95
C VAL A 382 7.15 3.98 8.28
N VAL A 383 8.36 3.48 8.59
CA VAL A 383 9.12 3.86 9.79
C VAL A 383 9.73 5.24 9.62
N ALA A 384 10.29 5.56 8.43
CA ALA A 384 10.87 6.85 8.13
C ALA A 384 9.90 8.01 8.43
N VAL A 385 8.65 7.88 7.99
CA VAL A 385 7.64 8.94 8.14
C VAL A 385 6.80 8.79 9.42
N ASN A 386 7.08 7.78 10.26
CA ASN A 386 6.31 7.46 11.46
C ASN A 386 4.79 7.33 11.20
N ALA A 387 4.40 6.79 10.03
CA ALA A 387 3.00 6.71 9.62
C ALA A 387 2.15 5.84 10.55
N GLY A 388 2.76 4.85 11.18
CA GLY A 388 2.12 4.00 12.19
C GLY A 388 1.22 2.90 11.64
N GLN A 389 1.02 2.79 10.32
CA GLN A 389 0.20 1.76 9.68
C GLN A 389 0.82 1.30 8.35
N ILE A 390 0.77 -0.01 8.07
CA ILE A 390 1.22 -0.60 6.80
C ILE A 390 0.25 -1.66 6.30
N LYS A 391 -0.08 -1.63 5.00
CA LYS A 391 -0.85 -2.63 4.29
C LYS A 391 0.08 -3.34 3.31
N THR A 392 0.48 -4.60 3.59
CA THR A 392 1.44 -5.31 2.74
C THR A 392 1.13 -6.81 2.61
N GLY A 393 -0.17 -7.15 2.57
CA GLY A 393 -0.67 -8.50 2.32
C GLY A 393 -0.65 -9.41 3.55
N ALA A 394 -0.86 -10.70 3.33
CA ALA A 394 -0.86 -11.73 4.36
C ALA A 394 0.55 -12.05 4.87
N PRO A 395 0.69 -12.73 6.04
CA PRO A 395 1.97 -13.28 6.49
C PRO A 395 2.33 -14.56 5.70
N ALA A 396 2.18 -14.50 4.39
CA ALA A 396 2.43 -15.57 3.43
C ALA A 396 2.89 -14.99 2.10
N ARG A 397 3.55 -15.78 1.24
CA ARG A 397 4.26 -15.39 0.01
C ARG A 397 5.48 -14.52 0.31
N SER A 398 6.61 -14.89 -0.29
CA SER A 398 7.93 -14.33 0.08
C SER A 398 8.03 -12.83 -0.10
N GLU A 399 7.42 -12.29 -1.16
CA GLU A 399 7.41 -10.85 -1.46
C GLU A 399 6.61 -10.01 -0.44
N ARG A 400 5.63 -10.60 0.24
CA ARG A 400 4.89 -9.96 1.35
C ARG A 400 5.70 -10.07 2.64
N VAL A 401 6.13 -11.29 2.97
CA VAL A 401 6.92 -11.60 4.17
C VAL A 401 8.24 -10.83 4.19
N ALA A 402 8.84 -10.52 3.04
CA ALA A 402 10.04 -9.69 2.95
C ALA A 402 9.88 -8.35 3.68
N LYS A 403 8.72 -7.67 3.53
CA LYS A 403 8.44 -6.39 4.19
C LYS A 403 8.29 -6.55 5.71
N TYR A 404 7.60 -7.60 6.16
CA TYR A 404 7.50 -7.90 7.59
C TYR A 404 8.87 -8.26 8.20
N ASN A 405 9.68 -9.06 7.50
CA ASN A 405 11.04 -9.37 7.93
C ASN A 405 11.92 -8.11 8.02
N GLN A 406 11.75 -7.16 7.10
CA GLN A 406 12.45 -5.89 7.16
C GLN A 406 12.03 -5.07 8.39
N LEU A 407 10.74 -5.01 8.69
CA LEU A 407 10.24 -4.36 9.91
C LEU A 407 10.76 -5.01 11.19
N ILE A 408 10.91 -6.35 11.21
CA ILE A 408 11.53 -7.07 12.34
C ILE A 408 12.99 -6.63 12.50
N ARG A 409 13.78 -6.56 11.41
CA ARG A 409 15.16 -6.07 11.46
C ARG A 409 15.24 -4.62 11.96
N ILE A 410 14.35 -3.75 11.48
CA ILE A 410 14.28 -2.36 11.95
C ILE A 410 13.91 -2.31 13.44
N SER A 411 13.00 -3.18 13.91
CA SER A 411 12.67 -3.30 15.34
C SER A 411 13.88 -3.66 16.18
N GLU A 412 14.68 -4.63 15.74
CA GLU A 412 15.92 -5.03 16.40
C GLU A 412 16.96 -3.90 16.42
N GLU A 413 17.14 -3.20 15.29
CA GLU A 413 18.06 -2.05 15.18
C GLU A 413 17.68 -0.90 16.11
N LEU A 414 16.41 -0.56 16.19
CA LEU A 414 15.89 0.47 17.08
C LEU A 414 15.96 0.06 18.56
N GLY A 415 15.81 -1.23 18.85
CA GLY A 415 15.87 -1.77 20.20
C GLY A 415 14.88 -1.06 21.15
N TYR A 416 15.38 -0.54 22.28
CA TYR A 416 14.54 0.08 23.32
C TYR A 416 13.91 1.44 22.90
N VAL A 417 14.33 2.04 21.80
CA VAL A 417 13.74 3.28 21.31
C VAL A 417 12.61 3.03 20.30
N ALA A 418 12.40 1.78 19.89
CA ALA A 418 11.29 1.40 19.03
C ALA A 418 9.95 1.75 19.70
N GLU A 419 9.06 2.40 18.96
CA GLU A 419 7.74 2.78 19.42
C GLU A 419 6.68 2.02 18.61
N PHE A 420 5.77 1.32 19.30
CA PHE A 420 4.60 0.70 18.69
C PHE A 420 3.34 1.34 19.29
N ARG A 421 2.56 2.03 18.46
CA ARG A 421 1.45 2.87 18.92
C ARG A 421 0.14 2.12 19.13
N GLY A 422 -0.01 0.93 18.55
CA GLY A 422 -1.24 0.16 18.63
C GLY A 422 -2.45 1.02 18.24
N LEU A 423 -3.49 1.04 19.07
CA LEU A 423 -4.68 1.88 18.85
C LEU A 423 -4.36 3.38 18.70
N ASN A 424 -3.24 3.87 19.26
CA ASN A 424 -2.88 5.28 19.14
C ASN A 424 -2.39 5.68 17.74
N ALA A 425 -2.16 4.71 16.84
CA ALA A 425 -1.92 4.98 15.42
C ALA A 425 -3.17 5.54 14.71
N PHE A 426 -4.36 5.33 15.27
CA PHE A 426 -5.65 5.80 14.75
C PHE A 426 -6.05 7.11 15.42
N PHE A 427 -5.26 8.17 15.25
CA PHE A 427 -5.54 9.46 15.85
C PHE A 427 -6.68 10.24 15.17
N ASN A 428 -7.09 9.81 14.00
CA ASN A 428 -8.16 10.37 13.16
C ASN A 428 -9.57 9.96 13.58
N ILE A 429 -9.72 8.99 14.49
CA ILE A 429 -11.02 8.52 14.99
C ILE A 429 -11.14 8.70 16.51
N LYS A 430 -12.38 8.75 16.99
CA LYS A 430 -12.65 8.77 18.44
C LYS A 430 -12.55 7.36 19.01
N LYS A 431 -11.79 7.22 20.08
CA LYS A 431 -11.62 5.96 20.81
C LYS A 431 -12.66 5.85 21.92
#